data_7862f43a22573f6a36ba12bc5ceae375
#
_entry.id   7862f43a22573f6a36ba12bc5ceae375
#
_cell.length_a   1.000
_cell.length_b   1.000
_cell.length_c   1.000
_cell.angle_alpha   90.00
_cell.angle_beta   90.00
_cell.angle_gamma   90.00
#
_symmetry.space_group_name_H-M   'P 1'
#
loop_
_entity.id
_entity.type
_entity.pdbx_description
1 polymer ?
#
loop_
_entity_poly.entity_id
_entity_poly.type
_entity_poly.pdbx_seq_one_letter_code
_entity_poly.pdbx_strand_id
1 'polypeptide(L)'
;MNFDDQLQRYFGTRDIDVLPAGAMTAGIEKMRVDFGLEQDRARRFALWSLLFLLGQAPDLDAFEDPADREAARNFMDLMDAVPPNDGEGA
;
A
#
# COMPACT_ATOMS: atom_id res chain seq x y z
N MET A 1 -1.96 7.94 -9.67
CA MET A 1 -1.97 6.51 -9.81
C MET A 1 -3.16 5.94 -9.08
N ASN A 2 -3.80 4.96 -9.71
CA ASN A 2 -5.05 4.47 -9.19
C ASN A 2 -4.84 3.11 -8.55
N PHE A 3 -5.46 2.83 -7.44
CA PHE A 3 -5.28 1.56 -6.73
C PHE A 3 -5.79 0.38 -7.56
N ASP A 4 -6.88 0.55 -8.30
CA ASP A 4 -7.40 -0.53 -9.14
C ASP A 4 -6.37 -0.93 -10.20
N ASP A 5 -5.70 0.03 -10.80
CA ASP A 5 -4.66 -0.24 -11.78
C ASP A 5 -3.48 -0.96 -11.14
N GLN A 6 -3.12 -0.57 -9.91
CA GLN A 6 -2.05 -1.24 -9.18
C GLN A 6 -2.44 -2.69 -8.86
N LEU A 7 -3.64 -2.91 -8.38
CA LEU A 7 -4.10 -4.26 -8.09
C LEU A 7 -4.09 -5.13 -9.33
N GLN A 8 -4.57 -4.58 -10.46
CA GLN A 8 -4.57 -5.31 -11.72
C GLN A 8 -3.14 -5.65 -12.16
N ARG A 9 -2.23 -4.73 -11.95
CA ARG A 9 -0.85 -4.90 -12.39
C ARG A 9 -0.12 -5.98 -11.60
N TYR A 10 -0.33 -6.01 -10.28
CA TYR A 10 0.43 -6.92 -9.42
C TYR A 10 -0.28 -8.24 -9.16
N PHE A 11 -1.59 -8.25 -9.24
CA PHE A 11 -2.36 -9.44 -8.90
C PHE A 11 -3.21 -9.97 -10.05
N GLY A 12 -3.27 -9.25 -11.16
CA GLY A 12 -4.06 -9.67 -12.31
C GLY A 12 -5.54 -9.53 -12.13
N THR A 13 -5.98 -8.90 -11.05
CA THR A 13 -7.39 -8.67 -10.78
C THR A 13 -7.53 -7.47 -9.86
N ARG A 14 -8.67 -6.81 -9.89
CA ARG A 14 -8.97 -5.75 -8.95
C ARG A 14 -9.59 -6.28 -7.68
N ASP A 15 -9.99 -7.55 -7.67
CA ASP A 15 -10.66 -8.14 -6.51
C ASP A 15 -9.70 -9.10 -5.84
N ILE A 16 -9.01 -8.61 -4.82
CA ILE A 16 -8.02 -9.42 -4.13
C ILE A 16 -8.64 -10.50 -3.27
N ASP A 17 -9.95 -10.43 -3.03
CA ASP A 17 -10.61 -11.44 -2.22
C ASP A 17 -10.67 -12.80 -2.91
N VAL A 18 -10.52 -12.82 -4.24
CA VAL A 18 -10.55 -14.09 -4.97
C VAL A 18 -9.16 -14.67 -5.20
N LEU A 19 -8.10 -14.03 -4.68
CA LEU A 19 -6.75 -14.50 -4.94
C LEU A 19 -6.36 -15.63 -4.02
N PRO A 20 -5.70 -16.67 -4.53
CA PRO A 20 -5.06 -17.66 -3.66
C PRO A 20 -3.95 -17.01 -2.85
N ALA A 21 -3.63 -17.59 -1.70
CA ALA A 21 -2.60 -17.05 -0.82
C ALA A 21 -1.25 -16.90 -1.51
N GLY A 22 -0.88 -17.86 -2.35
CA GLY A 22 0.39 -17.79 -3.07
C GLY A 22 0.46 -16.62 -4.04
N ALA A 23 -0.65 -16.34 -4.73
CA ALA A 23 -0.68 -15.21 -5.66
C ALA A 23 -0.60 -13.89 -4.91
N MET A 24 -1.24 -13.81 -3.75
CA MET A 24 -1.18 -12.61 -2.92
C MET A 24 0.26 -12.36 -2.46
N THR A 25 0.93 -13.38 -1.95
CA THR A 25 2.31 -13.26 -1.49
C THR A 25 3.23 -12.83 -2.63
N ALA A 26 3.09 -13.44 -3.79
CA ALA A 26 3.95 -13.12 -4.93
C ALA A 26 3.75 -11.67 -5.38
N GLY A 27 2.51 -11.20 -5.42
CA GLY A 27 2.22 -9.83 -5.80
C GLY A 27 2.79 -8.84 -4.81
N ILE A 28 2.66 -9.11 -3.51
CA ILE A 28 3.20 -8.24 -2.47
C ILE A 28 4.72 -8.17 -2.57
N GLU A 29 5.38 -9.31 -2.80
CA GLU A 29 6.84 -9.30 -2.94
C GLU A 29 7.27 -8.45 -4.12
N LYS A 30 6.56 -8.56 -5.24
CA LYS A 30 6.88 -7.76 -6.39
C LYS A 30 6.69 -6.27 -6.11
N MET A 31 5.63 -5.91 -5.39
CA MET A 31 5.39 -4.53 -5.00
C MET A 31 6.51 -4.00 -4.11
N ARG A 32 7.01 -4.82 -3.19
CA ARG A 32 8.08 -4.39 -2.31
C ARG A 32 9.38 -4.17 -3.07
N VAL A 33 9.68 -5.02 -4.03
CA VAL A 33 10.85 -4.84 -4.88
C VAL A 33 10.69 -3.56 -5.70
N ASP A 34 9.54 -3.36 -6.32
CA ASP A 34 9.29 -2.16 -7.11
C ASP A 34 9.38 -0.90 -6.25
N PHE A 35 8.87 -0.96 -5.02
CA PHE A 35 8.99 0.17 -4.10
C PHE A 35 10.47 0.52 -3.86
N GLY A 36 11.30 -0.49 -3.65
CA GLY A 36 12.72 -0.25 -3.42
C GLY A 36 13.46 0.32 -4.62
N LEU A 37 12.96 0.05 -5.84
CA LEU A 37 13.60 0.51 -7.06
C LEU A 37 12.99 1.79 -7.60
N GLU A 38 11.80 2.17 -7.15
CA GLU A 38 11.10 3.32 -7.71
C GLU A 38 11.76 4.61 -7.29
N GLN A 39 12.03 5.49 -8.24
CA GLN A 39 12.67 6.77 -7.96
C GLN A 39 11.70 7.94 -7.99
N ASP A 40 10.53 7.78 -8.59
CA ASP A 40 9.53 8.83 -8.59
C ASP A 40 8.84 8.86 -7.23
N ARG A 41 8.92 10.00 -6.55
CA ARG A 41 8.42 10.11 -5.18
C ARG A 41 6.92 9.81 -5.08
N ALA A 42 6.14 10.29 -6.04
CA ALA A 42 4.69 10.08 -6.00
C ALA A 42 4.34 8.61 -6.19
N ARG A 43 5.01 7.93 -7.12
CA ARG A 43 4.78 6.51 -7.33
C ARG A 43 5.25 5.68 -6.16
N ARG A 44 6.38 6.08 -5.58
CA ARG A 44 6.91 5.38 -4.42
C ARG A 44 5.94 5.48 -3.25
N PHE A 45 5.39 6.66 -3.02
CA PHE A 45 4.40 6.85 -1.97
C PHE A 45 3.13 6.05 -2.25
N ALA A 46 2.69 6.02 -3.51
CA ALA A 46 1.49 5.25 -3.87
C ALA A 46 1.70 3.76 -3.62
N LEU A 47 2.87 3.22 -3.95
CA LEU A 47 3.18 1.83 -3.67
C LEU A 47 3.20 1.55 -2.17
N TRP A 48 3.81 2.45 -1.40
CA TRP A 48 3.85 2.30 0.05
C TRP A 48 2.44 2.32 0.64
N SER A 49 1.59 3.23 0.16
CA SER A 49 0.22 3.34 0.65
C SER A 49 -0.56 2.06 0.39
N LEU A 50 -0.41 1.47 -0.78
CA LEU A 50 -1.09 0.23 -1.09
C LEU A 50 -0.56 -0.92 -0.24
N LEU A 51 0.75 -0.98 -0.04
CA LEU A 51 1.34 -1.97 0.86
C LEU A 51 0.81 -1.81 2.28
N PHE A 52 0.65 -0.56 2.72
CA PHE A 52 0.09 -0.31 4.05
C PHE A 52 -1.34 -0.85 4.15
N LEU A 53 -2.15 -0.61 3.14
CA LEU A 53 -3.53 -1.11 3.15
C LEU A 53 -3.59 -2.64 3.13
N LEU A 54 -2.57 -3.28 2.59
CA LEU A 54 -2.48 -4.73 2.60
C LEU A 54 -1.82 -5.27 3.87
N GLY A 55 -1.44 -4.39 4.79
CA GLY A 55 -0.80 -4.79 6.03
C GLY A 55 0.66 -5.18 5.90
N GLN A 56 1.33 -4.77 4.82
CA GLN A 56 2.68 -5.20 4.51
C GLN A 56 3.64 -4.05 4.24
N ALA A 57 3.33 -2.85 4.71
CA ALA A 57 4.17 -1.69 4.43
C ALA A 57 5.50 -1.75 5.19
N PRO A 58 6.62 -1.36 4.56
CA PRO A 58 7.87 -1.22 5.28
C PRO A 58 7.83 -0.02 6.22
N ASP A 59 8.82 0.08 7.09
CA ASP A 59 8.90 1.15 8.07
C ASP A 59 9.11 2.50 7.39
N LEU A 60 8.81 3.56 8.13
CA LEU A 60 8.91 4.92 7.59
C LEU A 60 10.33 5.31 7.21
N ASP A 61 11.34 4.69 7.82
CA ASP A 61 12.72 5.01 7.46
C ASP A 61 13.10 4.48 6.08
N ALA A 62 12.22 3.74 5.41
CA ALA A 62 12.42 3.42 4.01
C ALA A 62 12.33 4.67 3.13
N PHE A 63 11.73 5.75 3.63
CA PHE A 63 11.71 7.02 2.93
C PHE A 63 12.90 7.85 3.40
N GLU A 64 13.78 8.25 2.47
CA GLU A 64 14.93 9.07 2.83
C GLU A 64 14.55 10.51 3.06
N ASP A 65 13.56 11.01 2.36
CA ASP A 65 13.15 12.39 2.46
C ASP A 65 12.24 12.58 3.68
N PRO A 66 12.58 13.51 4.59
CA PRO A 66 11.73 13.74 5.76
C PRO A 66 10.30 14.14 5.43
N ALA A 67 10.09 14.82 4.31
CA ALA A 67 8.74 15.20 3.90
C ALA A 67 7.92 13.97 3.53
N ASP A 68 8.54 12.98 2.90
CA ASP A 68 7.85 11.74 2.56
C ASP A 68 7.55 10.94 3.81
N ARG A 69 8.48 10.91 4.76
CA ARG A 69 8.23 10.23 6.03
C ARG A 69 7.07 10.85 6.78
N GLU A 70 6.99 12.17 6.78
CA GLU A 70 5.91 12.86 7.44
C GLU A 70 4.58 12.60 6.74
N ALA A 71 4.57 12.61 5.41
CA ALA A 71 3.36 12.31 4.66
C ALA A 71 2.88 10.88 4.94
N ALA A 72 3.81 9.93 5.04
CA ALA A 72 3.44 8.55 5.35
C ALA A 72 2.91 8.43 6.77
N ARG A 73 3.52 9.14 7.72
CA ARG A 73 3.03 9.14 9.10
C ARG A 73 1.62 9.73 9.17
N ASN A 74 1.38 10.81 8.44
CA ASN A 74 0.05 11.41 8.40
C ASN A 74 -0.96 10.46 7.80
N PHE A 75 -0.56 9.71 6.78
CA PHE A 75 -1.44 8.70 6.19
C PHE A 75 -1.79 7.62 7.19
N MET A 76 -0.81 7.15 7.96
CA MET A 76 -1.05 6.14 8.99
C MET A 76 -2.00 6.67 10.05
N ASP A 77 -1.78 7.91 10.50
CA ASP A 77 -2.64 8.51 11.51
C ASP A 77 -4.06 8.69 10.99
N LEU A 78 -4.20 9.05 9.73
CA LEU A 78 -5.51 9.21 9.13
C LEU A 78 -6.24 7.88 9.06
N MET A 79 -5.54 6.82 8.69
CA MET A 79 -6.14 5.49 8.61
C MET A 79 -6.54 4.98 9.99
N ASP A 80 -5.72 5.27 11.00
CA ASP A 80 -6.04 4.88 12.37
C ASP A 80 -7.25 5.64 12.91
N ALA A 81 -7.45 6.87 12.45
CA ALA A 81 -8.56 7.68 12.92
C ALA A 81 -9.87 7.33 12.24
N VAL A 82 -9.84 6.58 11.14
CA VAL A 82 -11.07 6.18 10.47
C VAL A 82 -11.73 5.09 11.30
N PRO A 83 -12.98 5.29 11.73
CA PRO A 83 -13.63 4.26 12.56
C PRO A 83 -13.86 2.98 11.77
N PRO A 84 -13.94 1.88 12.46
CA PRO A 84 -14.22 0.62 11.81
C PRO A 84 -15.55 0.68 11.11
N ASN A 85 -15.56 0.11 9.97
CA ASN A 85 -16.67 0.26 9.19
C ASN A 85 -17.88 -0.35 9.68
N ASP A 86 -17.81 -1.19 10.37
CA ASP A 86 -18.85 -1.73 10.85
C ASP A 86 -19.68 -1.05 11.52
N GLY A 87 -19.38 -0.42 11.63
CA GLY A 87 -20.17 0.23 12.23
C GLY A 87 -21.12 0.61 11.81
N GLU A 88 -20.88 0.46 11.56
CA GLU A 88 -21.53 0.80 11.45
C GLU A 88 -22.39 0.51 11.61
N GLY A 89 -22.20 0.29 11.40
CA GLY A 89 -23.13 0.10 11.38
C GLY A 89 -23.74 0.05 12.17
N ALA A 90 -23.53 0.01 12.44
CA ALA A 90 -24.25 0.01 13.17
C ALA A 90 -24.96 0.32 13.24
#